data_e2dce3f524b0e9cea594b61521c51fef
#
_entry.id   e2dce3f524b0e9cea594b61521c51fef
#
_cell.length_a   1.000
_cell.length_b   1.000
_cell.length_c   1.000
_cell.angle_alpha   90.00
_cell.angle_beta   90.00
_cell.angle_gamma   90.00
#
_symmetry.space_group_name_H-M   'P 1'
#
loop_
_entity.id
_entity.type
_entity.pdbx_description
1 polymer ?
#
loop_
_entity_poly.entity_id
_entity_poly.type
_entity_poly.pdbx_seq_one_letter_code
_entity_poly.pdbx_strand_id
1 'polypeptide(L)'
;MRPTLLALSLALGLGAAALVHADATPPSQPPLTALTKDSGTPMPAEQKRVHFEHAELHIAVDPATQSIAGKATLTFGALAATDVLMVDLDRNLPVSAISIDGHALPASAWSNPEGRLRIQLPQAVAKGGTVVATIAYGGKPHVAKNAPWDGGFVWSHTKDGQPWVGSAVEGEGCDLFWPCIDQPDGKPDLVDLYVNVPKPLVAPGNGVLVGVADEGSTRTYHWRAKHPTTYAISINVGPYKELTGEYRSRYGNTIPLQYWYLDGEDTQAKALFAEFPRMLDFFEAKIGPYPWGDEKMGVVETPYKGMEHQTINAYGNHYAKNGSGFDDLLQHEFAHEWFGNQMTNANWDDMWLHEGFATLMQPLYAQYLDGDAIYYAWLARLRMMIENHHPVVSGTPRTEEAVYEDSRGGPGQDIYNKGALMLDTLRHLIGEQAFYDSIRELVYGRPDPKPGNFQPQYRTTADFMRIVNRVTGKDYDWFFKVYLYQAALPRLDVQRRGDTLDLAWHAPHDLPFPMPVEVKVGDAVHTVPMDGGHGSLAAPAGALVTIDPHSLLLRDEPRVTEFQQWMKQQRAQSKAAKQ
;
A
#
# COMPACT_ATOMS: atom_id res chain seq x y z
N MET A 1 25.60 -45.35 -16.39
CA MET A 1 24.96 -44.98 -15.15
C MET A 1 24.20 -43.69 -15.42
N ARG A 2 22.89 -43.71 -15.43
CA ARG A 2 22.04 -42.55 -15.66
C ARG A 2 21.79 -41.84 -14.34
N PRO A 3 21.93 -40.52 -14.22
CA PRO A 3 21.51 -39.82 -13.01
C PRO A 3 20.00 -39.65 -13.01
N THR A 4 19.39 -40.11 -11.94
CA THR A 4 17.97 -39.93 -11.61
C THR A 4 17.74 -38.47 -11.21
N LEU A 5 17.02 -37.75 -12.04
CA LEU A 5 16.49 -36.41 -11.68
C LEU A 5 15.39 -36.59 -10.64
N LEU A 6 15.66 -36.08 -9.44
CA LEU A 6 14.62 -35.88 -8.41
C LEU A 6 13.72 -34.74 -8.90
N ALA A 7 12.51 -35.08 -9.32
CA ALA A 7 11.47 -34.11 -9.59
C ALA A 7 10.89 -33.65 -8.24
N LEU A 8 11.25 -32.43 -7.82
CA LEU A 8 10.61 -31.73 -6.72
C LEU A 8 9.23 -31.26 -7.21
N SER A 9 8.19 -32.03 -6.89
CA SER A 9 6.80 -31.65 -7.13
C SER A 9 6.41 -30.54 -6.16
N LEU A 10 6.49 -29.28 -6.60
CA LEU A 10 5.84 -28.16 -5.93
C LEU A 10 4.33 -28.29 -6.15
N ALA A 11 3.63 -28.74 -5.12
CA ALA A 11 2.17 -28.70 -5.07
C ALA A 11 1.71 -27.25 -5.03
N LEU A 12 1.22 -26.73 -6.16
CA LEU A 12 0.42 -25.53 -6.24
C LEU A 12 -0.89 -25.80 -5.50
N GLY A 13 -1.03 -25.26 -4.30
CA GLY A 13 -2.31 -25.22 -3.59
C GLY A 13 -3.28 -24.30 -4.32
N LEU A 14 -4.01 -24.83 -5.31
CA LEU A 14 -5.23 -24.20 -5.82
C LEU A 14 -6.30 -24.35 -4.74
N GLY A 15 -6.53 -23.27 -4.01
CA GLY A 15 -7.64 -23.17 -3.08
C GLY A 15 -8.96 -23.46 -3.81
N ALA A 16 -9.68 -24.49 -3.35
CA ALA A 16 -11.01 -24.77 -3.80
C ALA A 16 -11.90 -23.56 -3.49
N ALA A 17 -12.46 -22.96 -4.52
CA ALA A 17 -13.50 -21.95 -4.37
C ALA A 17 -14.68 -22.59 -3.61
N ALA A 18 -14.97 -22.08 -2.42
CA ALA A 18 -16.19 -22.43 -1.71
C ALA A 18 -17.38 -22.02 -2.58
N LEU A 19 -18.31 -22.94 -2.78
CA LEU A 19 -19.59 -22.68 -3.41
C LEU A 19 -20.36 -21.66 -2.56
N VAL A 20 -20.31 -20.41 -3.00
CA VAL A 20 -21.21 -19.39 -2.47
C VAL A 20 -22.62 -19.70 -2.97
N HIS A 21 -23.54 -19.88 -2.03
CA HIS A 21 -24.95 -19.96 -2.35
C HIS A 21 -25.37 -18.72 -3.12
N ALA A 22 -26.04 -18.91 -4.25
CA ALA A 22 -26.60 -17.83 -5.03
C ALA A 22 -27.78 -17.24 -4.24
N ASP A 23 -27.50 -16.26 -3.41
CA ASP A 23 -28.53 -15.37 -2.89
C ASP A 23 -28.97 -14.40 -3.99
N ALA A 24 -30.23 -13.99 -3.91
CA ALA A 24 -30.87 -13.12 -4.87
C ALA A 24 -29.96 -11.92 -5.19
N THR A 25 -29.78 -11.63 -6.49
CA THR A 25 -29.02 -10.47 -6.97
C THR A 25 -29.43 -9.24 -6.16
N PRO A 26 -28.50 -8.63 -5.39
CA PRO A 26 -28.85 -7.43 -4.64
C PRO A 26 -29.35 -6.35 -5.61
N PRO A 27 -30.33 -5.52 -5.21
CA PRO A 27 -30.82 -4.44 -6.05
C PRO A 27 -29.62 -3.61 -6.53
N SER A 28 -29.59 -3.31 -7.83
CA SER A 28 -28.51 -2.55 -8.46
C SER A 28 -28.29 -1.25 -7.69
N GLN A 29 -27.10 -1.07 -7.12
CA GLN A 29 -26.73 0.18 -6.45
C GLN A 29 -26.70 1.33 -7.46
N PRO A 30 -27.01 2.56 -7.03
CA PRO A 30 -26.81 3.72 -7.88
C PRO A 30 -25.33 3.76 -8.32
N PRO A 31 -25.06 4.08 -9.59
CA PRO A 31 -23.68 4.15 -10.06
C PRO A 31 -22.95 5.30 -9.37
N LEU A 32 -21.66 5.08 -9.05
CA LEU A 32 -20.75 6.13 -8.65
C LEU A 32 -20.54 7.11 -9.79
N THR A 33 -20.29 8.37 -9.47
CA THR A 33 -19.87 9.36 -10.48
C THR A 33 -18.42 9.11 -10.90
N ALA A 34 -17.99 9.76 -11.96
CA ALA A 34 -16.60 9.68 -12.40
C ALA A 34 -15.60 10.26 -11.37
N LEU A 35 -16.06 11.17 -10.49
CA LEU A 35 -15.20 11.74 -9.43
C LEU A 35 -15.12 10.85 -8.20
N THR A 36 -16.16 10.11 -7.88
CA THR A 36 -16.21 9.21 -6.71
C THR A 36 -15.73 7.80 -7.06
N LYS A 37 -15.68 7.44 -8.33
CA LYS A 37 -15.27 6.09 -8.75
C LYS A 37 -13.77 5.85 -8.68
N ASP A 38 -12.97 6.89 -8.63
CA ASP A 38 -11.52 6.79 -8.86
C ASP A 38 -10.78 7.84 -8.03
N SER A 39 -10.06 7.39 -7.01
CA SER A 39 -9.30 8.25 -6.10
C SER A 39 -8.19 9.03 -6.81
N GLY A 40 -7.91 10.23 -6.33
CA GLY A 40 -6.84 11.08 -6.85
C GLY A 40 -7.21 11.83 -8.14
N THR A 41 -8.48 12.02 -8.44
CA THR A 41 -8.91 12.93 -9.52
C THR A 41 -8.38 14.34 -9.26
N PRO A 42 -8.09 15.14 -10.32
CA PRO A 42 -7.44 16.44 -10.15
C PRO A 42 -8.11 17.32 -9.09
N MET A 43 -7.33 17.71 -8.07
CA MET A 43 -7.79 18.56 -6.97
C MET A 43 -8.22 19.93 -7.47
N PRO A 44 -9.46 20.39 -7.18
CA PRO A 44 -9.93 21.71 -7.55
C PRO A 44 -9.21 22.82 -6.78
N ALA A 45 -9.25 24.04 -7.33
CA ALA A 45 -8.55 25.18 -6.75
C ALA A 45 -9.04 25.54 -5.33
N GLU A 46 -10.31 25.25 -5.04
CA GLU A 46 -10.93 25.49 -3.74
C GLU A 46 -10.34 24.60 -2.64
N GLN A 47 -10.11 23.32 -2.91
CA GLN A 47 -9.47 22.40 -1.94
C GLN A 47 -8.02 22.81 -1.66
N LYS A 48 -7.29 23.32 -2.66
CA LYS A 48 -5.91 23.81 -2.49
C LYS A 48 -5.78 25.07 -1.63
N ARG A 49 -6.89 25.72 -1.29
CA ARG A 49 -6.92 26.94 -0.45
C ARG A 49 -7.02 26.65 1.04
N VAL A 50 -7.18 25.40 1.41
CA VAL A 50 -7.37 24.99 2.80
C VAL A 50 -6.36 23.92 3.22
N HIS A 51 -6.05 23.87 4.49
CA HIS A 51 -5.36 22.79 5.16
C HIS A 51 -6.36 22.05 6.04
N PHE A 52 -6.38 20.73 5.99
CA PHE A 52 -7.30 19.92 6.76
C PHE A 52 -6.74 19.67 8.16
N GLU A 53 -7.21 20.39 9.17
CA GLU A 53 -6.69 20.33 10.52
C GLU A 53 -7.32 19.18 11.34
N HIS A 54 -8.66 19.03 11.30
CA HIS A 54 -9.33 18.06 12.15
C HIS A 54 -10.61 17.51 11.51
N ALA A 55 -10.85 16.21 11.65
CA ALA A 55 -12.12 15.57 11.35
C ALA A 55 -12.67 14.87 12.60
N GLU A 56 -13.84 15.31 13.09
CA GLU A 56 -14.63 14.61 14.09
C GLU A 56 -15.78 13.90 13.37
N LEU A 57 -15.71 12.57 13.33
CA LEU A 57 -16.61 11.71 12.55
C LEU A 57 -17.48 10.87 13.47
N HIS A 58 -18.79 11.13 13.51
CA HIS A 58 -19.77 10.28 14.19
C HIS A 58 -20.49 9.46 13.14
N ILE A 59 -20.31 8.13 13.16
CA ILE A 59 -20.87 7.20 12.18
C ILE A 59 -21.62 6.09 12.90
N ALA A 60 -22.94 6.08 12.77
CA ALA A 60 -23.75 4.95 13.20
C ALA A 60 -23.85 3.94 12.06
N VAL A 61 -23.50 2.68 12.33
CA VAL A 61 -23.52 1.58 11.38
C VAL A 61 -24.68 0.65 11.71
N ASP A 62 -25.58 0.47 10.77
CA ASP A 62 -26.70 -0.48 10.90
C ASP A 62 -26.49 -1.67 9.93
N PRO A 63 -25.97 -2.80 10.42
CA PRO A 63 -25.78 -3.98 9.59
C PRO A 63 -27.09 -4.60 9.06
N ALA A 64 -28.22 -4.41 9.77
CA ALA A 64 -29.50 -4.99 9.39
C ALA A 64 -30.07 -4.32 8.13
N THR A 65 -29.89 -3.01 7.99
CA THR A 65 -30.33 -2.23 6.80
C THR A 65 -29.20 -1.97 5.81
N GLN A 66 -27.96 -2.35 6.15
CA GLN A 66 -26.75 -2.06 5.37
C GLN A 66 -26.62 -0.57 5.08
N SER A 67 -26.70 0.24 6.13
CA SER A 67 -26.69 1.70 6.03
C SER A 67 -25.83 2.34 7.09
N ILE A 68 -25.46 3.59 6.84
CA ILE A 68 -24.77 4.47 7.78
C ILE A 68 -25.55 5.76 8.00
N ALA A 69 -25.43 6.33 9.20
CA ALA A 69 -25.84 7.70 9.48
C ALA A 69 -24.61 8.44 10.00
N GLY A 70 -24.18 9.47 9.27
CA GLY A 70 -22.96 10.20 9.51
C GLY A 70 -23.22 11.65 9.92
N LYS A 71 -22.38 12.14 10.84
CA LYS A 71 -22.22 13.55 11.17
C LYS A 71 -20.73 13.83 11.25
N ALA A 72 -20.21 14.62 10.31
CA ALA A 72 -18.81 15.02 10.27
C ALA A 72 -18.68 16.49 10.67
N THR A 73 -17.81 16.80 11.64
CA THR A 73 -17.38 18.16 11.95
C THR A 73 -15.93 18.31 11.50
N LEU A 74 -15.73 19.11 10.45
CA LEU A 74 -14.46 19.27 9.76
C LEU A 74 -13.90 20.66 10.01
N THR A 75 -12.64 20.75 10.44
CA THR A 75 -11.95 22.00 10.69
C THR A 75 -10.86 22.21 9.63
N PHE A 76 -10.88 23.35 8.98
CA PHE A 76 -9.92 23.72 7.95
C PHE A 76 -9.27 25.06 8.25
N GLY A 77 -7.95 25.14 8.16
CA GLY A 77 -7.19 26.40 8.16
C GLY A 77 -7.10 26.97 6.74
N ALA A 78 -7.42 28.24 6.55
CA ALA A 78 -7.36 28.89 5.24
C ALA A 78 -5.91 29.25 4.85
N LEU A 79 -5.38 28.57 3.83
CA LEU A 79 -4.08 28.85 3.21
C LEU A 79 -4.13 30.07 2.28
N ALA A 80 -5.31 30.36 1.73
CA ALA A 80 -5.62 31.55 0.94
C ALA A 80 -7.07 31.99 1.23
N ALA A 81 -7.41 33.25 0.91
CA ALA A 81 -8.76 33.72 1.06
C ALA A 81 -9.75 32.86 0.24
N THR A 82 -10.85 32.43 0.87
CA THR A 82 -11.86 31.59 0.23
C THR A 82 -13.27 31.96 0.71
N ASP A 83 -14.24 31.92 -0.18
CA ASP A 83 -15.67 32.04 0.10
C ASP A 83 -16.41 30.71 -0.17
N VAL A 84 -15.67 29.66 -0.55
CA VAL A 84 -16.19 28.33 -0.84
C VAL A 84 -15.35 27.31 -0.08
N LEU A 85 -16.00 26.37 0.58
CA LEU A 85 -15.40 25.11 1.03
C LEU A 85 -15.86 24.00 0.08
N MET A 86 -14.93 23.15 -0.32
CA MET A 86 -15.21 21.98 -1.15
C MET A 86 -14.60 20.74 -0.53
N VAL A 87 -15.40 19.69 -0.37
CA VAL A 87 -14.97 18.37 0.11
C VAL A 87 -15.56 17.30 -0.80
N ASP A 88 -14.92 16.15 -0.86
CA ASP A 88 -15.41 15.02 -1.65
C ASP A 88 -16.35 14.19 -0.76
N LEU A 89 -17.50 13.76 -1.32
CA LEU A 89 -18.48 12.90 -0.66
C LEU A 89 -19.38 12.27 -1.74
N ASP A 90 -19.51 10.96 -1.74
CA ASP A 90 -20.41 10.26 -2.65
C ASP A 90 -21.82 10.88 -2.63
N ARG A 91 -22.32 11.32 -3.78
CA ARG A 91 -23.67 11.88 -3.91
C ARG A 91 -24.76 10.89 -3.49
N ASN A 92 -24.46 9.59 -3.46
CA ASN A 92 -25.39 8.55 -3.02
C ASN A 92 -25.52 8.50 -1.48
N LEU A 93 -24.74 9.32 -0.77
CA LEU A 93 -24.90 9.62 0.64
C LEU A 93 -25.50 11.04 0.81
N PRO A 94 -26.82 11.20 0.69
CA PRO A 94 -27.46 12.50 0.69
C PRO A 94 -27.16 13.31 1.95
N VAL A 95 -26.79 14.56 1.74
CA VAL A 95 -26.58 15.55 2.80
C VAL A 95 -27.94 16.10 3.26
N SER A 96 -28.23 16.00 4.54
CA SER A 96 -29.49 16.45 5.13
C SER A 96 -29.39 17.84 5.77
N ALA A 97 -28.22 18.23 6.28
CA ALA A 97 -27.98 19.53 6.88
C ALA A 97 -26.50 19.90 6.83
N ILE A 98 -26.22 21.20 6.70
CA ILE A 98 -24.87 21.77 6.89
C ILE A 98 -24.95 22.97 7.81
N SER A 99 -23.97 23.12 8.69
CA SER A 99 -23.71 24.36 9.42
C SER A 99 -22.24 24.77 9.27
N ILE A 100 -22.00 26.09 9.23
CA ILE A 100 -20.65 26.68 9.27
C ILE A 100 -20.53 27.47 10.57
N ASP A 101 -19.48 27.20 11.36
CA ASP A 101 -19.22 27.81 12.66
C ASP A 101 -20.44 27.76 13.58
N GLY A 102 -21.19 26.65 13.56
CA GLY A 102 -22.41 26.43 14.34
C GLY A 102 -23.68 27.05 13.78
N HIS A 103 -23.61 27.79 12.67
CA HIS A 103 -24.78 28.44 12.05
C HIS A 103 -25.30 27.60 10.88
N ALA A 104 -26.54 27.18 10.95
CA ALA A 104 -27.19 26.38 9.93
C ALA A 104 -27.27 27.12 8.57
N LEU A 105 -26.94 26.43 7.49
CA LEU A 105 -27.06 26.98 6.15
C LEU A 105 -28.41 26.61 5.50
N PRO A 106 -28.97 27.47 4.63
CA PRO A 106 -30.10 27.09 3.80
C PRO A 106 -29.66 26.05 2.75
N ALA A 107 -30.54 25.16 2.33
CA ALA A 107 -30.24 24.11 1.36
C ALA A 107 -29.70 24.64 0.00
N SER A 108 -29.98 25.89 -0.34
CA SER A 108 -29.44 26.56 -1.54
C SER A 108 -27.94 26.92 -1.43
N ALA A 109 -27.35 26.83 -0.24
CA ALA A 109 -25.95 27.18 -0.02
C ALA A 109 -24.96 26.05 -0.34
N TRP A 110 -25.43 24.84 -0.64
CA TRP A 110 -24.58 23.73 -1.03
C TRP A 110 -25.15 22.90 -2.17
N SER A 111 -24.28 22.18 -2.85
CA SER A 111 -24.67 21.22 -3.90
C SER A 111 -23.64 20.11 -4.00
N ASN A 112 -24.11 18.89 -4.31
CA ASN A 112 -23.27 17.72 -4.53
C ASN A 112 -23.76 16.90 -5.74
N PRO A 113 -23.67 17.42 -6.97
CA PRO A 113 -24.19 16.72 -8.14
C PRO A 113 -23.32 15.55 -8.59
N GLU A 114 -21.99 15.61 -8.31
CA GLU A 114 -21.01 14.69 -8.90
C GLU A 114 -20.02 14.10 -7.88
N GLY A 115 -20.31 14.13 -6.58
CA GLY A 115 -19.41 13.62 -5.55
C GLY A 115 -18.45 14.67 -5.00
N ARG A 116 -18.56 15.94 -5.43
CA ARG A 116 -17.86 17.10 -4.84
C ARG A 116 -18.86 18.03 -4.19
N LEU A 117 -18.93 17.95 -2.87
CA LEU A 117 -19.80 18.80 -2.05
C LEU A 117 -19.22 20.21 -1.99
N ARG A 118 -19.84 21.11 -2.76
CA ARG A 118 -19.50 22.54 -2.76
C ARG A 118 -20.40 23.29 -1.77
N ILE A 119 -19.79 24.01 -0.84
CA ILE A 119 -20.45 24.76 0.22
C ILE A 119 -20.09 26.24 0.07
N GLN A 120 -21.09 27.11 -0.17
CA GLN A 120 -20.92 28.56 -0.17
C GLN A 120 -20.85 29.04 1.28
N LEU A 121 -19.73 29.65 1.67
CA LEU A 121 -19.56 30.20 3.01
C LEU A 121 -20.42 31.45 3.19
N PRO A 122 -20.99 31.68 4.39
CA PRO A 122 -21.77 32.91 4.68
C PRO A 122 -20.94 34.17 4.55
N GLN A 123 -19.66 34.09 4.84
CA GLN A 123 -18.67 35.16 4.69
C GLN A 123 -17.36 34.56 4.18
N ALA A 124 -16.63 35.33 3.38
CA ALA A 124 -15.30 34.94 2.93
C ALA A 124 -14.34 34.89 4.13
N VAL A 125 -13.55 33.82 4.20
CA VAL A 125 -12.52 33.63 5.22
C VAL A 125 -11.17 34.07 4.66
N ALA A 126 -10.49 34.95 5.36
CA ALA A 126 -9.17 35.42 4.96
C ALA A 126 -8.09 34.35 5.19
N LYS A 127 -6.94 34.46 4.51
CA LYS A 127 -5.76 33.62 4.77
C LYS A 127 -5.42 33.64 6.29
N GLY A 128 -5.20 32.45 6.86
CA GLY A 128 -4.92 32.25 8.29
C GLY A 128 -6.17 32.17 9.18
N GLY A 129 -7.38 32.37 8.62
CA GLY A 129 -8.63 32.11 9.33
C GLY A 129 -8.97 30.63 9.34
N THR A 130 -9.96 30.23 10.16
CA THR A 130 -10.44 28.84 10.30
C THR A 130 -11.88 28.75 9.85
N VAL A 131 -12.26 27.61 9.28
CA VAL A 131 -13.64 27.25 8.94
C VAL A 131 -13.98 25.93 9.64
N VAL A 132 -15.11 25.88 10.33
CA VAL A 132 -15.65 24.67 10.93
C VAL A 132 -16.96 24.31 10.22
N ALA A 133 -16.96 23.23 9.46
CA ALA A 133 -18.14 22.73 8.76
C ALA A 133 -18.68 21.49 9.45
N THR A 134 -19.95 21.50 9.85
CA THR A 134 -20.63 20.29 10.33
C THR A 134 -21.61 19.84 9.25
N ILE A 135 -21.46 18.59 8.79
CA ILE A 135 -22.20 17.99 7.68
C ILE A 135 -22.94 16.76 8.22
N ALA A 136 -24.27 16.75 8.11
CA ALA A 136 -25.09 15.58 8.42
C ALA A 136 -25.47 14.88 7.10
N TYR A 137 -25.16 13.59 7.00
CA TYR A 137 -25.33 12.79 5.81
C TYR A 137 -25.65 11.33 6.16
N GLY A 138 -25.98 10.52 5.18
CA GLY A 138 -26.15 9.09 5.42
C GLY A 138 -26.90 8.41 4.30
N GLY A 139 -27.01 7.10 4.39
CA GLY A 139 -27.63 6.26 3.36
C GLY A 139 -27.00 4.89 3.31
N LYS A 140 -27.08 4.26 2.15
CA LYS A 140 -26.40 2.98 1.88
C LYS A 140 -25.08 3.29 1.20
N PRO A 141 -23.94 3.09 1.87
CA PRO A 141 -22.65 3.30 1.25
C PRO A 141 -22.43 2.30 0.12
N HIS A 142 -21.56 2.63 -0.81
CA HIS A 142 -21.18 1.74 -1.90
C HIS A 142 -20.68 0.39 -1.35
N VAL A 143 -21.09 -0.70 -2.01
CA VAL A 143 -20.70 -2.07 -1.64
C VAL A 143 -19.66 -2.56 -2.63
N ALA A 144 -18.49 -2.92 -2.12
CA ALA A 144 -17.44 -3.52 -2.90
C ALA A 144 -17.89 -4.87 -3.50
N LYS A 145 -17.53 -5.15 -4.74
CA LYS A 145 -17.77 -6.43 -5.42
C LYS A 145 -16.62 -7.40 -5.20
N ASN A 146 -15.42 -6.89 -5.05
CA ASN A 146 -14.19 -7.66 -4.96
C ASN A 146 -13.15 -6.96 -4.07
N ALA A 147 -13.55 -6.60 -2.82
CA ALA A 147 -12.66 -5.93 -1.88
C ALA A 147 -11.38 -6.76 -1.60
N PRO A 148 -10.23 -6.11 -1.42
CA PRO A 148 -10.02 -4.67 -1.38
C PRO A 148 -9.75 -4.03 -2.76
N TRP A 149 -9.72 -4.80 -3.87
CA TRP A 149 -9.37 -4.32 -5.22
C TRP A 149 -10.43 -3.45 -5.90
N ASP A 150 -11.63 -3.39 -5.38
CA ASP A 150 -12.60 -2.34 -5.60
C ASP A 150 -13.08 -1.83 -4.24
N GLY A 151 -13.33 -0.52 -4.14
CA GLY A 151 -13.64 0.12 -2.87
C GLY A 151 -15.10 0.01 -2.47
N GLY A 152 -15.32 0.06 -1.17
CA GLY A 152 -16.64 0.09 -0.59
C GLY A 152 -16.77 -0.67 0.72
N PHE A 153 -18.02 -0.86 1.12
CA PHE A 153 -18.36 -1.68 2.28
C PHE A 153 -18.52 -3.15 1.91
N VAL A 154 -18.07 -4.03 2.79
CA VAL A 154 -18.34 -5.46 2.74
C VAL A 154 -19.29 -5.80 3.88
N TRP A 155 -20.54 -6.09 3.56
CA TRP A 155 -21.58 -6.50 4.52
C TRP A 155 -21.63 -8.03 4.55
N SER A 156 -20.88 -8.62 5.47
CA SER A 156 -20.72 -10.08 5.60
C SER A 156 -21.32 -10.60 6.91
N HIS A 157 -21.19 -11.90 7.11
CA HIS A 157 -21.58 -12.59 8.33
C HIS A 157 -20.50 -13.61 8.71
N THR A 158 -20.36 -13.82 10.01
CA THR A 158 -19.54 -14.91 10.54
C THR A 158 -20.20 -16.26 10.28
N LYS A 159 -19.49 -17.35 10.53
CA LYS A 159 -20.01 -18.72 10.33
C LYS A 159 -21.27 -19.03 11.15
N ASP A 160 -21.43 -18.35 12.29
CA ASP A 160 -22.61 -18.45 13.17
C ASP A 160 -23.69 -17.39 12.88
N GLY A 161 -23.54 -16.64 11.77
CA GLY A 161 -24.54 -15.71 11.27
C GLY A 161 -24.54 -14.32 11.92
N GLN A 162 -23.53 -13.98 12.73
CA GLN A 162 -23.40 -12.63 13.29
C GLN A 162 -22.95 -11.63 12.21
N PRO A 163 -23.39 -10.36 12.26
CA PRO A 163 -22.91 -9.34 11.34
C PRO A 163 -21.38 -9.16 11.41
N TRP A 164 -20.75 -9.08 10.24
CA TRP A 164 -19.32 -8.83 10.08
C TRP A 164 -19.11 -7.87 8.93
N VAL A 165 -18.73 -6.64 9.26
CA VAL A 165 -18.66 -5.53 8.31
C VAL A 165 -17.24 -4.96 8.28
N GLY A 166 -16.75 -4.68 7.08
CA GLY A 166 -15.50 -3.97 6.88
C GLY A 166 -15.63 -2.95 5.74
N SER A 167 -14.82 -1.90 5.77
CA SER A 167 -14.66 -0.98 4.64
C SER A 167 -13.24 -1.07 4.08
N ALA A 168 -13.10 -1.01 2.76
CA ALA A 168 -11.84 -0.79 2.05
C ALA A 168 -12.13 0.22 0.95
N VAL A 169 -11.40 1.33 0.87
CA VAL A 169 -11.78 2.46 0.00
C VAL A 169 -10.58 3.09 -0.72
N GLU A 170 -9.45 2.39 -0.85
CA GLU A 170 -8.26 2.95 -1.50
C GLU A 170 -8.52 3.35 -2.94
N GLY A 171 -9.11 2.46 -3.73
CA GLY A 171 -9.31 2.65 -5.16
C GLY A 171 -10.29 3.76 -5.51
N GLU A 172 -11.45 3.78 -4.87
CA GLU A 172 -12.49 4.78 -5.11
C GLU A 172 -12.30 6.04 -4.29
N GLY A 173 -11.85 5.92 -3.03
CA GLY A 173 -11.59 7.06 -2.15
C GLY A 173 -12.37 7.08 -0.84
N CYS A 174 -11.92 7.95 0.06
CA CYS A 174 -12.53 8.16 1.38
C CYS A 174 -13.97 8.69 1.30
N ASP A 175 -14.33 9.36 0.24
CA ASP A 175 -15.64 9.98 0.01
C ASP A 175 -16.78 8.96 -0.10
N LEU A 176 -16.47 7.67 -0.24
CA LEU A 176 -17.47 6.60 -0.20
C LEU A 176 -18.24 6.50 1.13
N PHE A 177 -17.73 7.08 2.22
CA PHE A 177 -18.44 6.99 3.52
C PHE A 177 -18.27 8.18 4.46
N TRP A 178 -17.38 9.14 4.16
CA TRP A 178 -17.23 10.36 4.94
C TRP A 178 -16.74 11.53 4.09
N PRO A 179 -17.14 12.79 4.37
CA PRO A 179 -16.68 13.94 3.60
C PRO A 179 -15.20 14.23 3.90
N CYS A 180 -14.35 14.15 2.88
CA CYS A 180 -12.90 14.23 2.99
C CYS A 180 -12.28 15.08 1.87
N ILE A 181 -10.96 15.11 1.79
CA ILE A 181 -10.20 15.49 0.60
C ILE A 181 -9.60 14.21 0.04
N ASP A 182 -10.15 13.72 -1.06
CA ASP A 182 -9.77 12.44 -1.65
C ASP A 182 -8.51 12.56 -2.50
N GLN A 183 -7.39 12.73 -1.80
CA GLN A 183 -6.05 12.83 -2.36
C GLN A 183 -5.05 12.17 -1.40
N PRO A 184 -3.94 11.61 -1.90
CA PRO A 184 -2.90 11.07 -1.02
C PRO A 184 -2.35 12.09 -0.01
N ASP A 185 -2.27 13.36 -0.39
CA ASP A 185 -1.84 14.49 0.45
C ASP A 185 -2.99 15.20 1.19
N GLY A 186 -4.21 14.68 1.09
CA GLY A 186 -5.42 15.23 1.70
C GLY A 186 -5.60 14.90 3.20
N LYS A 187 -4.56 14.44 3.89
CA LYS A 187 -4.64 13.98 5.29
C LYS A 187 -5.03 15.09 6.25
N PRO A 188 -6.00 14.85 7.18
CA PRO A 188 -6.19 15.70 8.35
C PRO A 188 -5.04 15.52 9.35
N ASP A 189 -4.74 16.56 10.14
CA ASP A 189 -3.74 16.42 11.20
C ASP A 189 -4.24 15.50 12.33
N LEU A 190 -5.55 15.46 12.56
CA LEU A 190 -6.19 14.67 13.61
C LEU A 190 -7.55 14.16 13.16
N VAL A 191 -7.87 12.92 13.53
CA VAL A 191 -9.22 12.34 13.38
C VAL A 191 -9.71 11.82 14.73
N ASP A 192 -10.90 12.26 15.13
CA ASP A 192 -11.70 11.62 16.16
C ASP A 192 -12.83 10.83 15.50
N LEU A 193 -12.77 9.50 15.57
CA LEU A 193 -13.73 8.59 14.96
C LEU A 193 -14.64 7.97 16.03
N TYR A 194 -15.93 8.28 15.98
CA TYR A 194 -16.96 7.71 16.82
C TYR A 194 -17.81 6.72 16.01
N VAL A 195 -17.66 5.43 16.29
CA VAL A 195 -18.44 4.38 15.62
C VAL A 195 -19.50 3.84 16.56
N ASN A 196 -20.77 4.09 16.25
CA ASN A 196 -21.92 3.57 17.00
C ASN A 196 -22.42 2.28 16.32
N VAL A 197 -22.54 1.21 17.10
CA VAL A 197 -22.93 -0.12 16.61
C VAL A 197 -23.95 -0.79 17.52
N PRO A 198 -24.84 -1.66 17.03
CA PRO A 198 -25.72 -2.49 17.85
C PRO A 198 -24.90 -3.42 18.76
N LYS A 199 -25.31 -3.56 20.02
CA LYS A 199 -24.75 -4.57 20.92
C LYS A 199 -25.14 -5.99 20.45
N PRO A 200 -24.25 -7.00 20.58
CA PRO A 200 -22.96 -7.00 21.30
C PRO A 200 -21.73 -6.67 20.40
N LEU A 201 -21.93 -6.14 19.19
CA LEU A 201 -20.85 -5.90 18.24
C LEU A 201 -19.78 -4.94 18.78
N VAL A 202 -18.56 -5.14 18.30
CA VAL A 202 -17.37 -4.35 18.61
C VAL A 202 -16.94 -3.59 17.36
N ALA A 203 -16.43 -2.37 17.54
CA ALA A 203 -15.93 -1.55 16.44
C ALA A 203 -14.46 -1.14 16.67
N PRO A 204 -13.48 -1.96 16.27
CA PRO A 204 -12.07 -1.58 16.25
C PRO A 204 -11.81 -0.44 15.26
N GLY A 205 -10.91 0.48 15.59
CA GLY A 205 -10.62 1.66 14.75
C GLY A 205 -9.15 2.06 14.78
N ASN A 206 -8.83 3.07 13.98
CA ASN A 206 -7.49 3.66 13.85
C ASN A 206 -7.07 4.39 15.13
N GLY A 207 -5.77 4.43 15.43
CA GLY A 207 -5.20 5.20 16.53
C GLY A 207 -5.46 4.60 17.91
N VAL A 208 -5.68 5.45 18.91
CA VAL A 208 -5.91 5.04 20.29
C VAL A 208 -7.40 5.03 20.64
N LEU A 209 -7.82 4.06 21.46
CA LEU A 209 -9.17 4.04 22.03
C LEU A 209 -9.25 5.10 23.15
N VAL A 210 -10.03 6.14 22.93
CA VAL A 210 -10.26 7.22 23.89
C VAL A 210 -11.33 6.84 24.90
N GLY A 211 -12.36 6.13 24.45
CA GLY A 211 -13.44 5.68 25.33
C GLY A 211 -14.51 4.86 24.64
N VAL A 212 -15.36 4.26 25.44
CA VAL A 212 -16.54 3.50 25.00
C VAL A 212 -17.75 3.96 25.80
N ALA A 213 -18.81 4.36 25.11
CA ALA A 213 -20.07 4.77 25.71
C ALA A 213 -21.17 3.75 25.44
N ASP A 214 -21.87 3.32 26.50
CA ASP A 214 -23.04 2.46 26.41
C ASP A 214 -24.31 3.31 26.25
N GLU A 215 -25.07 3.08 25.18
CA GLU A 215 -26.26 3.86 24.82
C GLU A 215 -27.50 2.96 24.68
N GLY A 216 -27.80 2.19 25.71
CA GLY A 216 -28.94 1.26 25.72
C GLY A 216 -28.70 0.04 24.82
N SER A 217 -29.32 0.01 23.63
CA SER A 217 -29.17 -1.09 22.67
C SER A 217 -27.92 -0.97 21.78
N THR A 218 -27.26 0.17 21.78
CA THR A 218 -26.05 0.44 20.99
C THR A 218 -24.85 0.74 21.89
N ARG A 219 -23.69 0.84 21.27
CA ARG A 219 -22.43 1.22 21.90
C ARG A 219 -21.63 2.07 20.94
N THR A 220 -21.05 3.17 21.42
CA THR A 220 -20.18 4.05 20.65
C THR A 220 -18.74 3.89 21.08
N TYR A 221 -17.87 3.58 20.14
CA TYR A 221 -16.42 3.51 20.30
C TYR A 221 -15.80 4.81 19.80
N HIS A 222 -15.01 5.50 20.63
CA HIS A 222 -14.28 6.71 20.27
C HIS A 222 -12.81 6.40 20.09
N TRP A 223 -12.33 6.51 18.88
CA TRP A 223 -10.93 6.36 18.48
C TRP A 223 -10.33 7.69 18.08
N ARG A 224 -9.02 7.85 18.27
CA ARG A 224 -8.27 9.05 17.86
C ARG A 224 -7.00 8.66 17.15
N ALA A 225 -6.81 9.16 15.92
CA ALA A 225 -5.66 8.91 15.06
C ALA A 225 -5.02 10.21 14.59
N LYS A 226 -3.68 10.26 14.58
CA LYS A 226 -2.88 11.40 14.11
C LYS A 226 -2.50 11.20 12.66
N HIS A 227 -2.66 12.25 11.85
CA HIS A 227 -2.27 12.28 10.44
C HIS A 227 -2.65 11.03 9.62
N PRO A 228 -3.85 10.46 9.78
CA PRO A 228 -4.18 9.25 9.06
C PRO A 228 -4.34 9.53 7.56
N THR A 229 -3.88 8.58 6.75
CA THR A 229 -4.23 8.58 5.34
C THR A 229 -5.74 8.49 5.20
N THR A 230 -6.34 9.29 4.33
CA THR A 230 -7.80 9.44 4.27
C THR A 230 -8.51 8.13 3.94
N TYR A 231 -7.99 7.35 3.00
CA TYR A 231 -8.52 6.02 2.66
C TYR A 231 -8.22 4.96 3.74
N ALA A 232 -7.17 5.16 4.55
CA ALA A 232 -6.78 4.22 5.60
C ALA A 232 -7.60 4.34 6.89
N ILE A 233 -8.51 5.34 7.00
CA ILE A 233 -9.55 5.34 8.02
C ILE A 233 -10.57 4.28 7.65
N SER A 234 -10.83 3.34 8.58
CA SER A 234 -11.68 2.19 8.28
C SER A 234 -12.80 1.99 9.29
N ILE A 235 -13.90 1.44 8.79
CA ILE A 235 -15.02 0.95 9.60
C ILE A 235 -14.90 -0.57 9.68
N ASN A 236 -14.75 -1.08 10.89
CA ASN A 236 -14.72 -2.51 11.18
C ASN A 236 -15.77 -2.79 12.26
N VAL A 237 -16.71 -3.69 12.00
CA VAL A 237 -17.78 -4.03 12.95
C VAL A 237 -17.97 -5.55 12.94
N GLY A 238 -17.89 -6.16 14.12
CA GLY A 238 -18.07 -7.62 14.23
C GLY A 238 -18.12 -8.09 15.69
N PRO A 239 -18.37 -9.40 15.92
CA PRO A 239 -18.32 -10.00 17.24
C PRO A 239 -16.89 -10.34 17.65
N TYR A 240 -16.01 -9.35 17.61
CA TYR A 240 -14.58 -9.53 17.82
C TYR A 240 -14.22 -9.84 19.27
N LYS A 241 -13.24 -10.74 19.41
CA LYS A 241 -12.37 -10.87 20.58
C LYS A 241 -11.11 -10.05 20.36
N GLU A 242 -10.40 -9.76 21.45
CA GLU A 242 -9.18 -8.96 21.39
C GLU A 242 -8.01 -9.70 22.07
N LEU A 243 -6.84 -9.67 21.44
CA LEU A 243 -5.56 -9.96 22.05
C LEU A 243 -4.80 -8.66 22.21
N THR A 244 -4.23 -8.46 23.40
CA THR A 244 -3.40 -7.30 23.73
C THR A 244 -2.01 -7.73 24.15
N GLY A 245 -1.02 -6.88 23.87
CA GLY A 245 0.37 -7.10 24.22
C GLY A 245 1.20 -5.83 24.09
N GLU A 246 2.49 -5.96 24.25
CA GLU A 246 3.44 -4.85 24.14
C GLU A 246 4.69 -5.30 23.38
N TYR A 247 5.20 -4.42 22.54
CA TYR A 247 6.51 -4.58 21.93
C TYR A 247 7.48 -3.54 22.52
N ARG A 248 8.60 -4.00 23.08
CA ARG A 248 9.68 -3.12 23.52
C ARG A 248 10.56 -2.78 22.34
N SER A 249 10.39 -1.57 21.85
CA SER A 249 11.16 -1.04 20.75
C SER A 249 12.65 -0.98 21.07
N ARG A 250 13.50 -1.25 20.08
CA ARG A 250 14.95 -1.03 20.19
C ARG A 250 15.34 0.43 20.38
N TYR A 251 14.41 1.34 20.21
CA TYR A 251 14.54 2.79 20.47
C TYR A 251 14.14 3.19 21.88
N GLY A 252 13.75 2.24 22.73
CA GLY A 252 13.50 2.43 24.17
C GLY A 252 12.07 2.79 24.55
N ASN A 253 11.17 2.98 23.59
CA ASN A 253 9.73 3.14 23.86
C ASN A 253 9.02 1.78 23.85
N THR A 254 7.78 1.75 24.35
CA THR A 254 6.90 0.58 24.32
C THR A 254 5.75 0.86 23.40
N ILE A 255 5.48 -0.05 22.46
CA ILE A 255 4.41 0.06 21.47
C ILE A 255 3.30 -0.91 21.87
N PRO A 256 2.06 -0.43 22.09
CA PRO A 256 0.90 -1.29 22.33
C PRO A 256 0.62 -2.15 21.09
N LEU A 257 0.33 -3.44 21.31
CA LEU A 257 -0.07 -4.38 20.27
C LEU A 257 -1.52 -4.79 20.51
N GLN A 258 -2.34 -4.78 19.46
CA GLN A 258 -3.74 -5.19 19.53
C GLN A 258 -4.12 -6.01 18.30
N TYR A 259 -4.86 -7.10 18.51
CA TYR A 259 -5.41 -7.90 17.42
C TYR A 259 -6.86 -8.27 17.72
N TRP A 260 -7.76 -7.83 16.85
CA TRP A 260 -9.18 -8.18 16.90
C TRP A 260 -9.47 -9.30 15.91
N TYR A 261 -9.98 -10.42 16.42
CA TYR A 261 -10.21 -11.65 15.67
C TYR A 261 -11.59 -12.24 15.98
N LEU A 262 -12.10 -13.13 15.13
CA LEU A 262 -13.40 -13.75 15.32
C LEU A 262 -13.36 -14.89 16.34
N ASP A 263 -14.49 -15.13 17.00
CA ASP A 263 -14.62 -16.24 17.95
C ASP A 263 -14.41 -17.61 17.28
N GLY A 264 -13.80 -18.53 18.02
CA GLY A 264 -13.44 -19.87 17.55
C GLY A 264 -12.05 -19.96 16.89
N GLU A 265 -11.34 -18.86 16.73
CA GLU A 265 -10.01 -18.82 16.08
C GLU A 265 -8.85 -18.56 17.06
N ASP A 266 -9.10 -18.70 18.36
CA ASP A 266 -8.17 -18.35 19.45
C ASP A 266 -6.75 -18.91 19.29
N THR A 267 -6.61 -20.13 18.78
CA THR A 267 -5.29 -20.78 18.62
C THR A 267 -4.50 -20.14 17.48
N GLN A 268 -5.13 -19.95 16.33
CA GLN A 268 -4.52 -19.34 15.15
C GLN A 268 -4.22 -17.86 15.41
N ALA A 269 -5.16 -17.15 16.05
CA ALA A 269 -5.00 -15.74 16.43
C ALA A 269 -3.80 -15.53 17.35
N LYS A 270 -3.62 -16.35 18.36
CA LYS A 270 -2.45 -16.31 19.25
C LYS A 270 -1.15 -16.60 18.50
N ALA A 271 -1.17 -17.55 17.57
CA ALA A 271 0.00 -17.89 16.76
C ALA A 271 0.40 -16.74 15.81
N LEU A 272 -0.57 -16.06 15.20
CA LEU A 272 -0.34 -14.89 14.36
C LEU A 272 0.14 -13.69 15.20
N PHE A 273 -0.52 -13.42 16.32
CA PHE A 273 -0.15 -12.31 17.22
C PHE A 273 1.28 -12.42 17.74
N ALA A 274 1.78 -13.64 17.93
CA ALA A 274 3.15 -13.90 18.34
C ALA A 274 4.22 -13.50 17.28
N GLU A 275 3.81 -13.27 16.03
CA GLU A 275 4.70 -12.80 14.95
C GLU A 275 4.92 -11.26 15.00
N PHE A 276 4.00 -10.48 15.57
CA PHE A 276 4.04 -9.02 15.58
C PHE A 276 5.36 -8.44 16.12
N PRO A 277 5.85 -8.83 17.31
CA PRO A 277 7.09 -8.29 17.85
C PRO A 277 8.30 -8.54 16.95
N ARG A 278 8.35 -9.69 16.30
CA ARG A 278 9.47 -10.08 15.43
C ARG A 278 9.47 -9.31 14.11
N MET A 279 8.29 -9.06 13.56
CA MET A 279 8.13 -8.20 12.38
C MET A 279 8.53 -6.77 12.69
N LEU A 280 8.05 -6.20 13.80
CA LEU A 280 8.43 -4.86 14.25
C LEU A 280 9.94 -4.72 14.49
N ASP A 281 10.59 -5.73 15.13
CA ASP A 281 12.03 -5.72 15.36
C ASP A 281 12.81 -5.69 14.04
N PHE A 282 12.37 -6.42 13.03
CA PHE A 282 12.95 -6.38 11.69
C PHE A 282 12.84 -4.99 11.06
N PHE A 283 11.64 -4.40 11.03
CA PHE A 283 11.43 -3.08 10.45
C PHE A 283 12.23 -2.00 11.18
N GLU A 284 12.22 -2.02 12.51
CA GLU A 284 13.02 -1.08 13.31
C GLU A 284 14.51 -1.27 13.11
N ALA A 285 14.98 -2.50 12.89
CA ALA A 285 16.39 -2.77 12.62
C ALA A 285 16.84 -2.22 11.26
N LYS A 286 15.98 -2.28 10.27
CA LYS A 286 16.32 -1.95 8.87
C LYS A 286 16.00 -0.49 8.53
N ILE A 287 14.84 -0.01 8.93
CA ILE A 287 14.31 1.28 8.51
C ILE A 287 14.45 2.33 9.62
N GLY A 288 13.82 2.08 10.77
CA GLY A 288 13.77 3.07 11.85
C GLY A 288 12.58 2.84 12.78
N PRO A 289 12.39 3.70 13.80
CA PRO A 289 11.36 3.51 14.81
C PRO A 289 9.97 3.43 14.18
N TYR A 290 9.10 2.61 14.77
CA TYR A 290 7.69 2.53 14.36
C TYR A 290 7.05 3.93 14.40
N PRO A 291 6.45 4.41 13.31
CA PRO A 291 6.00 5.81 13.20
C PRO A 291 4.90 6.18 14.19
N TRP A 292 4.05 5.23 14.54
CA TRP A 292 2.85 5.40 15.38
C TRP A 292 3.06 4.81 16.79
N GLY A 293 4.29 4.91 17.31
CA GLY A 293 4.67 4.30 18.59
C GLY A 293 3.97 4.88 19.82
N ASP A 294 3.33 6.04 19.72
CA ASP A 294 2.45 6.64 20.73
C ASP A 294 0.95 6.30 20.53
N GLU A 295 0.62 5.50 19.51
CA GLU A 295 -0.71 4.96 19.28
C GLU A 295 -0.71 3.45 19.53
N LYS A 296 -0.67 2.64 18.50
CA LYS A 296 -0.59 1.18 18.60
C LYS A 296 -0.13 0.55 17.28
N MET A 297 0.32 -0.71 17.32
CA MET A 297 0.32 -1.61 16.16
C MET A 297 -0.90 -2.52 16.27
N GLY A 298 -1.90 -2.25 15.45
CA GLY A 298 -3.18 -2.94 15.47
C GLY A 298 -3.44 -3.74 14.19
N VAL A 299 -4.19 -4.83 14.34
CA VAL A 299 -4.70 -5.66 13.26
C VAL A 299 -6.15 -6.01 13.54
N VAL A 300 -6.98 -6.06 12.53
CA VAL A 300 -8.37 -6.51 12.62
C VAL A 300 -8.66 -7.54 11.53
N GLU A 301 -9.31 -8.63 11.90
CA GLU A 301 -9.79 -9.62 10.95
C GLU A 301 -10.94 -9.05 10.13
N THR A 302 -10.85 -9.19 8.80
CA THR A 302 -11.80 -8.59 7.85
C THR A 302 -12.38 -9.62 6.88
N PRO A 303 -13.58 -9.38 6.32
CA PRO A 303 -14.19 -10.26 5.32
C PRO A 303 -13.57 -10.12 3.92
N TYR A 304 -12.40 -9.50 3.80
CA TYR A 304 -11.59 -9.35 2.60
C TYR A 304 -10.10 -9.53 2.95
N LYS A 305 -9.25 -9.58 1.95
CA LYS A 305 -7.90 -10.14 2.10
C LYS A 305 -6.98 -9.33 3.03
N GLY A 306 -6.57 -8.16 2.67
CA GLY A 306 -5.67 -7.29 3.44
C GLY A 306 -5.77 -5.86 2.97
N MET A 307 -5.40 -4.91 3.84
CA MET A 307 -5.33 -3.48 3.56
C MET A 307 -4.55 -2.77 4.66
N GLU A 308 -3.74 -1.81 4.29
CA GLU A 308 -2.84 -1.06 5.18
C GLU A 308 -3.53 0.04 5.98
N HIS A 309 -4.70 -0.20 6.52
CA HIS A 309 -5.38 0.79 7.37
C HIS A 309 -4.49 1.18 8.55
N GLN A 310 -4.08 2.45 8.59
CA GLN A 310 -3.11 2.96 9.57
C GLN A 310 -3.45 2.53 11.00
N THR A 311 -2.51 1.85 11.66
CA THR A 311 -2.61 1.35 13.04
C THR A 311 -3.74 0.34 13.31
N ILE A 312 -4.43 -0.14 12.28
CA ILE A 312 -5.50 -1.14 12.33
C ILE A 312 -5.54 -1.95 11.02
N ASN A 313 -4.41 -2.54 10.63
CA ASN A 313 -4.27 -3.26 9.38
C ASN A 313 -5.34 -4.33 9.22
N ALA A 314 -6.00 -4.36 8.07
CA ALA A 314 -7.00 -5.37 7.75
C ALA A 314 -6.34 -6.71 7.45
N TYR A 315 -6.94 -7.79 7.92
CA TYR A 315 -6.38 -9.14 7.77
C TYR A 315 -7.45 -10.16 7.41
N GLY A 316 -7.35 -10.78 6.27
CA GLY A 316 -8.25 -11.85 5.81
C GLY A 316 -7.51 -12.99 5.11
N ASN A 317 -6.25 -13.27 5.51
CA ASN A 317 -5.43 -14.34 4.93
C ASN A 317 -5.71 -15.73 5.53
N HIS A 318 -6.68 -15.83 6.42
CA HIS A 318 -7.07 -17.10 7.07
C HIS A 318 -5.89 -17.86 7.70
N TYR A 319 -4.94 -17.12 8.29
CA TYR A 319 -3.74 -17.65 8.96
C TYR A 319 -2.81 -18.48 8.06
N ALA A 320 -2.86 -18.22 6.75
CA ALA A 320 -1.99 -18.90 5.80
C ALA A 320 -0.55 -18.43 5.99
N LYS A 321 0.37 -19.40 6.05
CA LYS A 321 1.81 -19.12 6.14
C LYS A 321 2.50 -19.50 4.84
N ASN A 322 3.51 -18.72 4.49
CA ASN A 322 4.38 -19.03 3.36
C ASN A 322 5.38 -20.16 3.67
N GLY A 323 6.24 -20.48 2.70
CA GLY A 323 7.27 -21.51 2.85
C GLY A 323 8.33 -21.22 3.92
N SER A 324 8.44 -19.98 4.39
CA SER A 324 9.33 -19.54 5.49
C SER A 324 8.63 -19.52 6.85
N GLY A 325 7.39 -19.96 6.92
CA GLY A 325 6.66 -20.14 8.18
C GLY A 325 6.08 -18.86 8.79
N PHE A 326 6.08 -17.73 8.08
CA PHE A 326 5.42 -16.48 8.49
C PHE A 326 4.24 -16.13 7.57
N ASP A 327 3.36 -15.26 8.04
CA ASP A 327 2.26 -14.71 7.24
C ASP A 327 2.79 -13.55 6.38
N ASP A 328 2.89 -13.78 5.08
CA ASP A 328 3.46 -12.81 4.13
C ASP A 328 2.51 -11.64 3.82
N LEU A 329 1.20 -11.84 3.91
CA LEU A 329 0.25 -10.74 3.82
C LEU A 329 0.41 -9.79 5.01
N LEU A 330 0.36 -10.32 6.24
CA LEU A 330 0.51 -9.49 7.44
C LEU A 330 1.84 -8.72 7.43
N GLN A 331 2.92 -9.36 6.98
CA GLN A 331 4.23 -8.71 6.91
C GLN A 331 4.25 -7.58 5.87
N HIS A 332 3.52 -7.75 4.76
CA HIS A 332 3.33 -6.73 3.74
C HIS A 332 2.54 -5.53 4.28
N GLU A 333 1.39 -5.78 4.93
CA GLU A 333 0.58 -4.72 5.52
C GLU A 333 1.35 -3.95 6.63
N PHE A 334 2.19 -4.64 7.40
CA PHE A 334 3.05 -3.99 8.39
C PHE A 334 4.07 -3.05 7.75
N ALA A 335 4.61 -3.37 6.57
CA ALA A 335 5.53 -2.50 5.86
C ALA A 335 4.90 -1.16 5.49
N HIS A 336 3.62 -1.16 5.20
CA HIS A 336 2.88 0.04 4.83
C HIS A 336 2.75 1.07 5.95
N GLU A 337 2.95 0.71 7.21
CA GLU A 337 3.03 1.72 8.28
C GLU A 337 4.19 2.70 8.04
N TRP A 338 5.27 2.25 7.39
CA TRP A 338 6.38 3.08 6.94
C TRP A 338 6.19 3.60 5.51
N PHE A 339 5.75 2.72 4.58
CA PHE A 339 5.65 2.99 3.14
C PHE A 339 4.17 3.02 2.71
N GLY A 340 3.49 4.10 2.94
CA GLY A 340 2.06 4.30 2.72
C GLY A 340 1.49 5.26 3.75
N ASN A 341 1.61 4.92 5.03
CA ASN A 341 1.04 5.71 6.11
C ASN A 341 1.97 6.86 6.56
N GLN A 342 3.24 6.60 6.87
CA GLN A 342 4.20 7.64 7.25
C GLN A 342 4.77 8.37 6.03
N MET A 343 5.31 7.63 5.07
CA MET A 343 5.72 8.16 3.77
C MET A 343 4.64 7.80 2.76
N THR A 344 3.95 8.78 2.24
CA THR A 344 2.85 8.65 1.30
C THR A 344 3.28 9.20 -0.06
N ASN A 345 2.89 8.55 -1.13
CA ASN A 345 3.06 9.05 -2.49
C ASN A 345 2.35 10.42 -2.64
N ALA A 346 2.97 11.36 -3.30
CA ALA A 346 2.37 12.68 -3.54
C ALA A 346 1.24 12.64 -4.59
N ASN A 347 1.25 11.61 -5.43
CA ASN A 347 0.20 11.29 -6.39
C ASN A 347 0.28 9.79 -6.76
N TRP A 348 -0.77 9.24 -7.34
CA TRP A 348 -0.86 7.80 -7.63
C TRP A 348 0.15 7.30 -8.69
N ASP A 349 0.73 8.16 -9.54
CA ASP A 349 1.83 7.75 -10.45
C ASP A 349 3.08 7.29 -9.70
N ASP A 350 3.22 7.68 -8.43
CA ASP A 350 4.30 7.29 -7.53
C ASP A 350 3.93 6.13 -6.59
N MET A 351 2.84 5.38 -6.84
CA MET A 351 2.33 4.29 -5.98
C MET A 351 3.35 3.17 -5.75
N TRP A 352 4.28 2.97 -6.66
CA TRP A 352 5.38 2.01 -6.47
C TRP A 352 6.25 2.30 -5.22
N LEU A 353 6.22 3.54 -4.69
CA LEU A 353 6.88 3.90 -3.43
C LEU A 353 6.22 3.21 -2.22
N HIS A 354 4.93 2.90 -2.29
CA HIS A 354 4.25 2.06 -1.30
C HIS A 354 4.56 0.58 -1.60
N GLU A 355 4.12 0.11 -2.74
CA GLU A 355 4.04 -1.29 -3.06
C GLU A 355 5.40 -1.94 -3.35
N GLY A 356 6.28 -1.24 -4.05
CA GLY A 356 7.62 -1.74 -4.35
C GLY A 356 8.47 -1.90 -3.09
N PHE A 357 8.38 -0.95 -2.15
CA PHE A 357 9.07 -1.07 -0.86
C PHE A 357 8.45 -2.15 0.01
N ALA A 358 7.13 -2.19 0.17
CA ALA A 358 6.45 -3.22 0.97
C ALA A 358 6.75 -4.62 0.43
N THR A 359 6.72 -4.80 -0.89
CA THR A 359 7.06 -6.07 -1.54
C THR A 359 8.53 -6.46 -1.33
N LEU A 360 9.48 -5.51 -1.37
CA LEU A 360 10.88 -5.81 -1.08
C LEU A 360 11.10 -6.23 0.38
N MET A 361 10.32 -5.69 1.32
CA MET A 361 10.46 -6.07 2.73
C MET A 361 10.15 -7.55 2.98
N GLN A 362 9.32 -8.21 2.16
CA GLN A 362 9.00 -9.64 2.31
C GLN A 362 10.23 -10.56 2.12
N PRO A 363 10.98 -10.52 0.98
CA PRO A 363 12.20 -11.31 0.83
C PRO A 363 13.29 -10.92 1.84
N LEU A 364 13.40 -9.64 2.21
CA LEU A 364 14.37 -9.21 3.23
C LEU A 364 14.01 -9.73 4.63
N TYR A 365 12.73 -9.84 4.96
CA TYR A 365 12.28 -10.47 6.19
C TYR A 365 12.52 -11.98 6.16
N ALA A 366 12.24 -12.64 5.04
CA ALA A 366 12.57 -14.05 4.86
C ALA A 366 14.08 -14.32 5.01
N GLN A 367 14.94 -13.45 4.47
CA GLN A 367 16.39 -13.50 4.67
C GLN A 367 16.79 -13.33 6.16
N TYR A 368 16.14 -12.39 6.84
CA TYR A 368 16.36 -12.16 8.27
C TYR A 368 16.01 -13.38 9.14
N LEU A 369 15.00 -14.17 8.72
CA LEU A 369 14.56 -15.37 9.42
C LEU A 369 15.40 -16.61 9.08
N ASP A 370 15.62 -16.88 7.79
CA ASP A 370 16.02 -18.18 7.27
C ASP A 370 17.25 -18.11 6.33
N GLY A 371 17.82 -16.91 6.13
CA GLY A 371 19.05 -16.69 5.37
C GLY A 371 18.87 -16.60 3.86
N ASP A 372 20.01 -16.59 3.14
CA ASP A 372 20.07 -16.18 1.73
C ASP A 372 19.32 -17.08 0.76
N ALA A 373 19.26 -18.38 1.02
CA ALA A 373 18.64 -19.32 0.08
C ALA A 373 17.15 -18.99 -0.15
N ILE A 374 16.42 -18.64 0.91
CA ILE A 374 15.00 -18.29 0.82
C ILE A 374 14.81 -16.90 0.18
N TYR A 375 15.71 -15.96 0.49
CA TYR A 375 15.72 -14.65 -0.13
C TYR A 375 15.83 -14.73 -1.65
N TYR A 376 16.80 -15.50 -2.17
CA TYR A 376 16.95 -15.67 -3.62
C TYR A 376 15.76 -16.39 -4.26
N ALA A 377 15.14 -17.32 -3.55
CA ALA A 377 13.92 -17.98 -4.03
C ALA A 377 12.76 -16.98 -4.20
N TRP A 378 12.62 -16.04 -3.27
CA TRP A 378 11.65 -14.95 -3.37
C TRP A 378 11.94 -14.03 -4.56
N LEU A 379 13.17 -13.57 -4.73
CA LEU A 379 13.54 -12.71 -5.86
C LEU A 379 13.32 -13.41 -7.20
N ALA A 380 13.63 -14.70 -7.30
CA ALA A 380 13.34 -15.49 -8.50
C ALA A 380 11.84 -15.55 -8.81
N ARG A 381 10.99 -15.69 -7.78
CA ARG A 381 9.53 -15.64 -7.93
C ARG A 381 9.07 -14.28 -8.46
N LEU A 382 9.55 -13.17 -7.86
CA LEU A 382 9.19 -11.81 -8.29
C LEU A 382 9.58 -11.58 -9.76
N ARG A 383 10.79 -12.03 -10.19
CA ARG A 383 11.22 -11.93 -11.61
C ARG A 383 10.26 -12.61 -12.58
N MET A 384 9.70 -13.74 -12.19
CA MET A 384 8.73 -14.46 -13.03
C MET A 384 7.37 -13.76 -13.12
N MET A 385 7.11 -12.79 -12.25
CA MET A 385 5.82 -12.07 -12.17
C MET A 385 5.85 -10.70 -12.85
N ILE A 386 7.02 -10.21 -13.28
CA ILE A 386 7.12 -8.92 -13.98
C ILE A 386 6.40 -9.00 -15.34
N GLU A 387 5.62 -7.97 -15.65
CA GLU A 387 4.82 -7.90 -16.88
C GLU A 387 5.48 -7.05 -17.97
N ASN A 388 6.15 -5.94 -17.61
CA ASN A 388 6.82 -5.00 -18.53
C ASN A 388 5.93 -4.46 -19.65
N HIS A 389 4.61 -4.31 -19.40
CA HIS A 389 3.69 -3.75 -20.37
C HIS A 389 3.86 -2.24 -20.50
N HIS A 390 3.99 -1.55 -19.38
CA HIS A 390 4.11 -0.10 -19.29
C HIS A 390 5.23 0.33 -18.34
N PRO A 391 5.73 1.58 -18.44
CA PRO A 391 6.61 2.15 -17.44
C PRO A 391 5.94 2.17 -16.06
N VAL A 392 6.71 1.89 -15.00
CA VAL A 392 6.22 1.97 -13.62
C VAL A 392 5.77 3.39 -13.28
N VAL A 393 6.51 4.38 -13.76
CA VAL A 393 6.22 5.82 -13.59
C VAL A 393 6.04 6.46 -14.96
N SER A 394 4.91 7.16 -15.14
CA SER A 394 4.63 7.89 -16.39
C SER A 394 5.26 9.29 -16.42
N GLY A 395 5.55 9.86 -15.25
CA GLY A 395 5.96 11.25 -15.08
C GLY A 395 4.81 12.26 -15.13
N THR A 396 3.57 11.78 -15.10
CA THR A 396 2.36 12.61 -15.04
C THR A 396 1.40 12.08 -13.98
N PRO A 397 0.69 12.95 -13.24
CA PRO A 397 -0.28 12.50 -12.25
C PRO A 397 -1.32 11.55 -12.85
N ARG A 398 -1.61 10.49 -12.13
CA ARG A 398 -2.63 9.48 -12.43
C ARG A 398 -3.67 9.44 -11.31
N THR A 399 -4.80 8.81 -11.59
CA THR A 399 -5.72 8.32 -10.58
C THR A 399 -5.32 6.91 -10.16
N GLU A 400 -5.87 6.40 -9.06
CA GLU A 400 -5.53 5.09 -8.54
C GLU A 400 -5.89 3.97 -9.54
N GLU A 401 -7.13 3.95 -10.05
CA GLU A 401 -7.58 2.98 -11.05
C GLU A 401 -6.65 2.97 -12.29
N ALA A 402 -6.16 4.15 -12.71
CA ALA A 402 -5.26 4.26 -13.86
C ALA A 402 -3.89 3.60 -13.64
N VAL A 403 -3.47 3.36 -12.39
CA VAL A 403 -2.23 2.62 -12.09
C VAL A 403 -2.39 1.14 -12.45
N TYR A 404 -3.58 0.58 -12.26
CA TYR A 404 -3.83 -0.85 -12.47
C TYR A 404 -4.38 -1.18 -13.86
N GLU A 405 -4.91 -0.19 -14.60
CA GLU A 405 -5.51 -0.42 -15.91
C GLU A 405 -4.49 -0.37 -17.05
N ASP A 406 -4.22 -1.51 -17.68
CA ASP A 406 -3.38 -1.64 -18.88
C ASP A 406 -3.86 -0.74 -20.04
N SER A 407 -5.17 -0.62 -20.23
CA SER A 407 -5.77 0.24 -21.27
C SER A 407 -5.50 1.74 -21.07
N ARG A 408 -5.19 2.16 -19.86
CA ARG A 408 -4.83 3.55 -19.48
C ARG A 408 -3.31 3.73 -19.37
N GLY A 409 -2.52 2.72 -19.75
CA GLY A 409 -1.05 2.74 -19.65
C GLY A 409 -0.55 2.49 -18.22
N GLY A 410 -1.35 1.86 -17.38
CA GLY A 410 -1.00 1.51 -16.00
C GLY A 410 0.02 0.38 -15.92
N PRO A 411 1.00 0.47 -15.02
CA PRO A 411 2.01 -0.56 -14.81
C PRO A 411 1.45 -1.85 -14.18
N GLY A 412 0.24 -1.81 -13.61
CA GLY A 412 -0.37 -2.96 -12.97
C GLY A 412 0.52 -3.54 -11.85
N GLN A 413 0.74 -4.84 -11.88
CA GLN A 413 1.54 -5.53 -10.85
C GLN A 413 3.04 -5.17 -10.85
N ASP A 414 3.51 -4.39 -11.82
CA ASP A 414 4.92 -3.98 -11.87
C ASP A 414 5.28 -2.90 -10.83
N ILE A 415 4.29 -2.21 -10.23
CA ILE A 415 4.54 -1.37 -9.05
C ILE A 415 5.08 -2.20 -7.89
N TYR A 416 4.61 -3.44 -7.73
CA TYR A 416 5.07 -4.44 -6.74
C TYR A 416 6.37 -5.12 -7.22
N ASN A 417 6.27 -5.92 -8.28
CA ASN A 417 7.30 -6.88 -8.67
C ASN A 417 8.54 -6.20 -9.24
N LYS A 418 8.38 -5.34 -10.22
CA LYS A 418 9.49 -4.59 -10.83
C LYS A 418 10.02 -3.53 -9.89
N GLY A 419 9.13 -2.85 -9.13
CA GLY A 419 9.51 -1.90 -8.08
C GLY A 419 10.44 -2.54 -7.05
N ALA A 420 10.07 -3.68 -6.47
CA ALA A 420 10.88 -4.40 -5.48
C ALA A 420 12.24 -4.86 -6.05
N LEU A 421 12.26 -5.42 -7.25
CA LEU A 421 13.50 -5.92 -7.86
C LEU A 421 14.45 -4.79 -8.29
N MET A 422 13.90 -3.67 -8.73
CA MET A 422 14.69 -2.47 -9.00
C MET A 422 15.33 -1.93 -7.72
N LEU A 423 14.57 -1.87 -6.61
CA LEU A 423 15.09 -1.46 -5.30
C LEU A 423 16.19 -2.41 -4.80
N ASP A 424 16.03 -3.72 -5.01
CA ASP A 424 17.05 -4.70 -4.65
C ASP A 424 18.33 -4.51 -5.47
N THR A 425 18.19 -4.31 -6.78
CA THR A 425 19.32 -3.97 -7.67
C THR A 425 20.00 -2.67 -7.24
N LEU A 426 19.23 -1.65 -6.86
CA LEU A 426 19.76 -0.39 -6.34
C LEU A 426 20.54 -0.61 -5.04
N ARG A 427 20.01 -1.42 -4.11
CA ARG A 427 20.65 -1.75 -2.84
C ARG A 427 22.05 -2.33 -3.04
N HIS A 428 22.19 -3.24 -4.01
CA HIS A 428 23.49 -3.80 -4.35
C HIS A 428 24.41 -2.81 -5.05
N LEU A 429 23.88 -1.94 -5.91
CA LEU A 429 24.65 -0.94 -6.64
C LEU A 429 25.25 0.13 -5.72
N ILE A 430 24.47 0.65 -4.77
CA ILE A 430 24.91 1.74 -3.89
C ILE A 430 25.41 1.27 -2.52
N GLY A 431 25.19 0.00 -2.18
CA GLY A 431 25.55 -0.62 -0.91
C GLY A 431 24.49 -0.44 0.19
N GLU A 432 24.47 -1.37 1.13
CA GLU A 432 23.50 -1.48 2.22
C GLU A 432 23.33 -0.17 3.02
N GLN A 433 24.44 0.46 3.41
CA GLN A 433 24.41 1.65 4.25
C GLN A 433 23.72 2.82 3.55
N ALA A 434 24.15 3.13 2.31
CA ALA A 434 23.57 4.23 1.53
C ALA A 434 22.10 3.96 1.17
N PHE A 435 21.74 2.69 0.93
CA PHE A 435 20.37 2.29 0.66
C PHE A 435 19.44 2.57 1.86
N TYR A 436 19.80 2.07 3.05
CA TYR A 436 18.97 2.29 4.24
C TYR A 436 18.99 3.74 4.75
N ASP A 437 20.09 4.47 4.55
CA ASP A 437 20.14 5.92 4.83
C ASP A 437 19.17 6.68 3.90
N SER A 438 19.12 6.30 2.62
CA SER A 438 18.15 6.86 1.66
C SER A 438 16.70 6.55 2.05
N ILE A 439 16.42 5.33 2.50
CA ILE A 439 15.09 4.94 2.99
C ILE A 439 14.72 5.75 4.23
N ARG A 440 15.59 5.86 5.22
CA ARG A 440 15.31 6.65 6.43
C ARG A 440 14.96 8.08 6.10
N GLU A 441 15.66 8.67 5.18
CA GLU A 441 15.38 10.04 4.77
C GLU A 441 14.11 10.17 3.94
N LEU A 442 13.78 9.17 3.10
CA LEU A 442 12.52 9.10 2.38
C LEU A 442 11.33 9.07 3.36
N VAL A 443 11.40 8.18 4.37
CA VAL A 443 10.32 7.91 5.32
C VAL A 443 10.17 9.00 6.38
N TYR A 444 11.27 9.54 6.90
CA TYR A 444 11.23 10.45 8.06
C TYR A 444 11.70 11.89 7.75
N GLY A 445 12.20 12.14 6.55
CA GLY A 445 12.82 13.41 6.19
C GLY A 445 14.18 13.67 6.86
N ARG A 446 14.76 12.61 7.49
CA ARG A 446 16.03 12.69 8.24
C ARG A 446 16.72 11.32 8.33
N PRO A 447 18.06 11.28 8.39
CA PRO A 447 18.82 10.02 8.43
C PRO A 447 18.85 9.36 9.81
N ASP A 448 18.57 10.08 10.90
CA ASP A 448 18.63 9.63 12.29
C ASP A 448 17.27 9.74 13.01
N PRO A 449 16.21 9.06 12.55
CA PRO A 449 14.89 9.17 13.17
C PRO A 449 14.90 8.63 14.59
N LYS A 450 14.14 9.30 15.48
CA LYS A 450 13.93 8.87 16.87
C LYS A 450 12.43 8.83 17.16
N PRO A 451 11.97 7.98 18.09
CA PRO A 451 10.57 7.94 18.48
C PRO A 451 10.04 9.33 18.84
N GLY A 452 8.83 9.61 18.44
CA GLY A 452 8.16 10.88 18.68
C GLY A 452 7.16 11.21 17.58
N ASN A 453 6.68 12.43 17.56
CA ASN A 453 5.74 12.89 16.54
C ASN A 453 6.47 13.08 15.20
N PHE A 454 6.33 12.12 14.32
CA PHE A 454 6.77 12.26 12.93
C PHE A 454 5.71 13.02 12.14
N GLN A 455 6.17 13.95 11.30
CA GLN A 455 5.29 14.58 10.32
C GLN A 455 5.19 13.68 9.09
N PRO A 456 4.01 13.55 8.47
CA PRO A 456 3.84 12.81 7.23
C PRO A 456 4.81 13.29 6.15
N GLN A 457 5.35 12.37 5.39
CA GLN A 457 6.24 12.68 4.27
C GLN A 457 5.52 12.39 2.97
N TYR A 458 5.16 13.43 2.21
CA TYR A 458 4.64 13.27 0.85
C TYR A 458 5.79 13.22 -0.13
N ARG A 459 5.92 12.14 -0.88
CA ARG A 459 7.09 11.86 -1.71
C ARG A 459 6.70 11.51 -3.14
N THR A 460 7.60 11.93 -4.05
CA THR A 460 7.57 11.54 -5.45
C THR A 460 8.78 10.67 -5.79
N THR A 461 8.73 9.98 -6.91
CA THR A 461 9.90 9.31 -7.50
C THR A 461 11.10 10.26 -7.63
N ALA A 462 10.87 11.51 -8.04
CA ALA A 462 11.94 12.53 -8.14
C ALA A 462 12.55 12.88 -6.77
N ASP A 463 11.76 12.83 -5.69
CA ASP A 463 12.29 13.00 -4.33
C ASP A 463 13.23 11.86 -3.95
N PHE A 464 12.85 10.62 -4.23
CA PHE A 464 13.69 9.46 -3.94
C PHE A 464 14.99 9.50 -4.76
N MET A 465 14.93 9.83 -6.05
CA MET A 465 16.10 10.01 -6.89
C MET A 465 17.07 11.05 -6.30
N ARG A 466 16.56 12.23 -5.91
CA ARG A 466 17.36 13.28 -5.28
C ARG A 466 17.99 12.85 -3.96
N ILE A 467 17.24 12.09 -3.13
CA ILE A 467 17.74 11.54 -1.87
C ILE A 467 18.91 10.59 -2.13
N VAL A 468 18.75 9.61 -3.05
CA VAL A 468 19.80 8.66 -3.40
C VAL A 468 21.05 9.36 -3.93
N ASN A 469 20.88 10.30 -4.85
CA ASN A 469 22.01 11.07 -5.41
C ASN A 469 22.76 11.85 -4.31
N ARG A 470 22.03 12.47 -3.39
CA ARG A 470 22.62 13.24 -2.30
C ARG A 470 23.32 12.36 -1.26
N VAL A 471 22.69 11.26 -0.84
CA VAL A 471 23.26 10.32 0.15
C VAL A 471 24.53 9.66 -0.38
N THR A 472 24.56 9.32 -1.66
CA THR A 472 25.71 8.65 -2.29
C THR A 472 26.78 9.61 -2.79
N GLY A 473 26.44 10.89 -2.99
CA GLY A 473 27.30 11.87 -3.65
C GLY A 473 27.55 11.59 -5.15
N LYS A 474 26.69 10.78 -5.79
CA LYS A 474 26.79 10.38 -7.19
C LYS A 474 25.47 10.57 -7.91
N ASP A 475 25.51 10.65 -9.24
CA ASP A 475 24.33 10.71 -10.09
C ASP A 475 23.89 9.31 -10.51
N TYR A 476 22.70 8.88 -10.05
CA TYR A 476 22.06 7.64 -10.43
C TYR A 476 20.77 7.86 -11.24
N ASP A 477 20.52 9.05 -11.77
CA ASP A 477 19.36 9.34 -12.60
C ASP A 477 19.21 8.35 -13.77
N TRP A 478 20.35 7.94 -14.37
CA TRP A 478 20.39 6.96 -15.44
C TRP A 478 19.75 5.62 -15.04
N PHE A 479 19.95 5.19 -13.78
CA PHE A 479 19.41 3.95 -13.25
C PHE A 479 17.88 4.00 -13.18
N PHE A 480 17.34 5.04 -12.55
CA PHE A 480 15.90 5.22 -12.41
C PHE A 480 15.21 5.44 -13.76
N LYS A 481 15.83 6.22 -14.68
CA LYS A 481 15.31 6.45 -16.02
C LYS A 481 15.13 5.15 -16.82
N VAL A 482 16.03 4.18 -16.66
CA VAL A 482 15.93 2.87 -17.33
C VAL A 482 14.88 1.99 -16.65
N TYR A 483 14.86 1.90 -15.32
CA TYR A 483 14.00 0.92 -14.65
C TYR A 483 12.56 1.39 -14.42
N LEU A 484 12.35 2.67 -14.11
CA LEU A 484 11.02 3.18 -13.77
C LEU A 484 10.30 3.81 -14.96
N TYR A 485 11.02 4.55 -15.79
CA TYR A 485 10.41 5.30 -16.90
C TYR A 485 10.42 4.53 -18.23
N GLN A 486 10.88 3.28 -18.24
CA GLN A 486 10.82 2.39 -19.40
C GLN A 486 10.09 1.09 -19.04
N ALA A 487 9.26 0.60 -19.98
CA ALA A 487 8.60 -0.69 -19.83
C ALA A 487 9.62 -1.83 -19.90
N ALA A 488 10.42 -1.86 -20.95
CA ALA A 488 11.40 -2.93 -21.20
C ALA A 488 12.58 -2.88 -20.22
N LEU A 489 13.13 -4.05 -19.91
CA LEU A 489 14.35 -4.18 -19.13
C LEU A 489 15.62 -4.06 -20.01
N PRO A 490 16.77 -3.64 -19.45
CA PRO A 490 18.03 -3.63 -20.15
C PRO A 490 18.51 -5.07 -20.42
N ARG A 491 19.07 -5.31 -21.60
CA ARG A 491 19.65 -6.59 -22.03
C ARG A 491 21.17 -6.54 -22.01
N LEU A 492 21.79 -7.57 -21.47
CA LEU A 492 23.25 -7.73 -21.47
C LEU A 492 23.69 -8.74 -22.54
N ASP A 493 24.47 -8.28 -23.51
CA ASP A 493 25.16 -9.13 -24.44
C ASP A 493 26.55 -9.48 -23.90
N VAL A 494 26.91 -10.76 -24.01
CA VAL A 494 28.22 -11.28 -23.60
C VAL A 494 28.82 -12.06 -24.74
N GLN A 495 30.01 -11.65 -25.21
CA GLN A 495 30.74 -12.29 -26.29
C GLN A 495 32.13 -12.70 -25.82
N ARG A 496 32.51 -13.94 -26.08
CA ARG A 496 33.89 -14.41 -25.84
C ARG A 496 34.73 -14.21 -27.09
N ARG A 497 35.86 -13.52 -26.97
CA ARG A 497 36.87 -13.32 -28.01
C ARG A 497 38.22 -13.82 -27.52
N GLY A 498 38.58 -15.07 -27.86
CA GLY A 498 39.78 -15.68 -27.29
C GLY A 498 39.71 -15.80 -25.77
N ASP A 499 40.67 -15.20 -25.10
CA ASP A 499 40.78 -15.16 -23.63
C ASP A 499 40.12 -13.92 -22.99
N THR A 500 39.26 -13.23 -23.71
CA THR A 500 38.54 -12.06 -23.23
C THR A 500 37.04 -12.25 -23.36
N LEU A 501 36.29 -11.78 -22.36
CA LEU A 501 34.84 -11.57 -22.39
C LEU A 501 34.57 -10.09 -22.63
N ASP A 502 33.84 -9.79 -23.69
CA ASP A 502 33.29 -8.47 -23.95
C ASP A 502 31.82 -8.44 -23.50
N LEU A 503 31.46 -7.43 -22.72
CA LEU A 503 30.11 -7.20 -22.22
C LEU A 503 29.58 -5.88 -22.79
N ALA A 504 28.30 -5.89 -23.19
CA ALA A 504 27.63 -4.69 -23.69
C ALA A 504 26.18 -4.63 -23.21
N TRP A 505 25.80 -3.52 -22.58
CA TRP A 505 24.41 -3.24 -22.24
C TRP A 505 23.66 -2.65 -23.45
N HIS A 506 22.45 -3.13 -23.64
CA HIS A 506 21.44 -2.56 -24.51
C HIS A 506 20.26 -2.11 -23.67
N ALA A 507 20.26 -0.83 -23.29
CA ALA A 507 19.16 -0.22 -22.56
C ALA A 507 18.03 0.22 -23.51
N PRO A 508 16.78 0.27 -23.05
CA PRO A 508 15.66 0.79 -23.84
C PRO A 508 15.98 2.19 -24.38
N HIS A 509 15.62 2.44 -25.63
CA HIS A 509 15.85 3.72 -26.32
C HIS A 509 17.31 4.23 -26.29
N ASP A 510 18.27 3.32 -26.23
CA ASP A 510 19.71 3.64 -26.15
C ASP A 510 20.08 4.59 -25.00
N LEU A 511 19.33 4.52 -23.89
CA LEU A 511 19.62 5.30 -22.70
C LEU A 511 20.98 4.91 -22.11
N PRO A 512 21.75 5.87 -21.54
CA PRO A 512 22.97 5.55 -20.81
C PRO A 512 22.70 4.55 -19.69
N PHE A 513 23.47 3.46 -19.64
CA PHE A 513 23.32 2.44 -18.60
C PHE A 513 24.67 1.83 -18.21
N PRO A 514 25.50 2.56 -17.43
CA PRO A 514 26.82 2.13 -17.00
C PRO A 514 26.76 1.17 -15.79
N MET A 515 25.77 0.27 -15.75
CA MET A 515 25.57 -0.68 -14.65
C MET A 515 26.73 -1.67 -14.57
N PRO A 516 27.53 -1.74 -13.50
CA PRO A 516 28.60 -2.71 -13.36
C PRO A 516 28.05 -4.14 -13.29
N VAL A 517 28.84 -5.10 -13.79
CA VAL A 517 28.43 -6.50 -13.86
C VAL A 517 29.40 -7.37 -13.07
N GLU A 518 28.89 -8.15 -12.15
CA GLU A 518 29.69 -9.21 -11.53
C GLU A 518 29.82 -10.41 -12.48
N VAL A 519 31.05 -10.88 -12.65
CA VAL A 519 31.39 -12.04 -13.45
C VAL A 519 32.27 -12.98 -12.66
N LYS A 520 31.83 -14.20 -12.48
CA LYS A 520 32.64 -15.26 -11.88
C LYS A 520 33.41 -15.99 -12.96
N VAL A 521 34.74 -16.04 -12.85
CA VAL A 521 35.64 -16.79 -13.73
C VAL A 521 36.40 -17.84 -12.88
N GLY A 522 36.12 -19.11 -13.12
CA GLY A 522 36.55 -20.16 -12.19
C GLY A 522 35.95 -19.94 -10.78
N ASP A 523 36.80 -19.75 -9.76
CA ASP A 523 36.37 -19.48 -8.40
C ASP A 523 36.38 -18.00 -8.02
N ALA A 524 36.94 -17.13 -8.87
CA ALA A 524 37.07 -15.69 -8.59
C ALA A 524 35.87 -14.91 -9.15
N VAL A 525 35.31 -14.00 -8.32
CA VAL A 525 34.30 -13.04 -8.72
C VAL A 525 34.94 -11.68 -8.99
N HIS A 526 34.64 -11.09 -10.13
CA HIS A 526 35.15 -9.80 -10.59
C HIS A 526 33.97 -8.85 -10.87
N THR A 527 34.07 -7.63 -10.40
CA THR A 527 33.14 -6.56 -10.81
C THR A 527 33.71 -5.86 -12.04
N VAL A 528 33.04 -5.99 -13.17
CA VAL A 528 33.40 -5.36 -14.44
C VAL A 528 32.77 -3.98 -14.52
N PRO A 529 33.54 -2.88 -14.56
CA PRO A 529 33.00 -1.56 -14.83
C PRO A 529 32.50 -1.50 -16.28
N MET A 530 31.38 -0.81 -16.50
CA MET A 530 30.70 -0.75 -17.79
C MET A 530 30.68 0.69 -18.31
N ASP A 531 31.85 1.20 -18.69
CA ASP A 531 32.00 2.56 -19.19
C ASP A 531 31.22 2.77 -20.51
N GLY A 532 30.28 3.71 -20.52
CA GLY A 532 29.38 3.90 -21.66
C GLY A 532 28.53 2.66 -21.99
N GLY A 533 28.31 1.77 -21.02
CA GLY A 533 27.57 0.52 -21.20
C GLY A 533 28.42 -0.66 -21.72
N HIS A 534 29.75 -0.50 -21.81
CA HIS A 534 30.66 -1.53 -22.29
C HIS A 534 31.74 -1.87 -21.28
N GLY A 535 32.11 -3.15 -21.20
CA GLY A 535 33.17 -3.63 -20.34
C GLY A 535 33.84 -4.87 -20.89
N SER A 536 35.04 -5.19 -20.40
CA SER A 536 35.72 -6.43 -20.77
C SER A 536 36.45 -7.01 -19.57
N LEU A 537 36.62 -8.34 -19.60
CA LEU A 537 37.30 -9.12 -18.56
C LEU A 537 38.12 -10.23 -19.15
N ALA A 538 39.32 -10.44 -18.63
CA ALA A 538 40.12 -11.63 -18.98
C ALA A 538 39.44 -12.92 -18.48
N ALA A 539 39.22 -13.85 -19.38
CA ALA A 539 38.65 -15.17 -19.09
C ALA A 539 39.31 -16.22 -19.96
N PRO A 540 40.34 -16.94 -19.47
CA PRO A 540 41.09 -17.93 -20.22
C PRO A 540 40.21 -18.96 -20.93
N ALA A 541 40.64 -19.44 -22.12
CA ALA A 541 39.91 -20.44 -22.86
C ALA A 541 39.63 -21.67 -21.96
N GLY A 542 38.38 -22.13 -21.94
CA GLY A 542 37.95 -23.26 -21.12
C GLY A 542 37.60 -22.90 -19.65
N ALA A 543 37.84 -21.67 -19.17
CA ALA A 543 37.38 -21.26 -17.84
C ALA A 543 35.87 -21.21 -17.81
N LEU A 544 35.30 -21.73 -16.72
CA LEU A 544 33.87 -21.61 -16.43
C LEU A 544 33.55 -20.17 -16.11
N VAL A 545 32.54 -19.62 -16.77
CA VAL A 545 32.10 -18.23 -16.56
C VAL A 545 30.63 -18.22 -16.15
N THR A 546 30.34 -17.48 -15.11
CA THR A 546 28.97 -17.18 -14.68
C THR A 546 28.78 -15.68 -14.62
N ILE A 547 27.83 -15.17 -15.37
CA ILE A 547 27.44 -13.76 -15.36
C ILE A 547 26.43 -13.56 -14.23
N ASP A 548 26.63 -12.50 -13.43
CA ASP A 548 25.77 -12.16 -12.30
C ASP A 548 25.54 -13.39 -11.39
N PRO A 549 26.61 -13.94 -10.77
CA PRO A 549 26.55 -15.21 -10.03
C PRO A 549 25.60 -15.18 -8.84
N HIS A 550 25.28 -13.98 -8.34
CA HIS A 550 24.39 -13.77 -7.19
C HIS A 550 23.00 -13.29 -7.61
N SER A 551 22.72 -13.21 -8.94
CA SER A 551 21.43 -12.74 -9.48
C SER A 551 20.99 -11.38 -8.92
N LEU A 552 21.91 -10.41 -8.84
CA LEU A 552 21.68 -9.09 -8.29
C LEU A 552 21.09 -8.10 -9.30
N LEU A 553 21.23 -8.39 -10.60
CA LEU A 553 20.84 -7.47 -11.65
C LEU A 553 19.42 -7.75 -12.14
N LEU A 554 18.59 -6.73 -12.17
CA LEU A 554 17.32 -6.79 -12.89
C LEU A 554 17.58 -6.50 -14.37
N ARG A 555 17.45 -7.54 -15.22
CA ARG A 555 17.70 -7.47 -16.66
C ARG A 555 16.77 -8.39 -17.43
N ASP A 556 16.69 -8.18 -18.73
CA ASP A 556 16.01 -9.12 -19.63
C ASP A 556 16.78 -10.46 -19.65
N GLU A 557 16.10 -11.51 -19.23
CA GLU A 557 16.60 -12.87 -19.21
C GLU A 557 15.73 -13.77 -20.09
N PRO A 558 16.25 -14.25 -21.24
CA PRO A 558 15.46 -15.05 -22.18
C PRO A 558 14.76 -16.24 -21.53
N ARG A 559 15.40 -16.89 -20.55
CA ARG A 559 14.81 -18.03 -19.80
C ARG A 559 13.60 -17.64 -18.96
N VAL A 560 13.58 -16.44 -18.40
CA VAL A 560 12.41 -15.92 -17.66
C VAL A 560 11.28 -15.68 -18.64
N THR A 561 11.55 -15.05 -19.77
CA THR A 561 10.56 -14.79 -20.82
C THR A 561 9.98 -16.10 -21.38
N GLU A 562 10.83 -17.11 -21.67
CA GLU A 562 10.39 -18.44 -22.11
C GLU A 562 9.47 -19.11 -21.07
N PHE A 563 9.83 -19.03 -19.78
CA PHE A 563 9.03 -19.59 -18.69
C PHE A 563 7.69 -18.88 -18.54
N GLN A 564 7.66 -17.56 -18.61
CA GLN A 564 6.43 -16.78 -18.58
C GLN A 564 5.49 -17.15 -19.74
N GLN A 565 6.02 -17.29 -20.96
CA GLN A 565 5.25 -17.74 -22.12
C GLN A 565 4.66 -19.14 -21.90
N TRP A 566 5.47 -20.06 -21.40
CA TRP A 566 5.01 -21.39 -21.06
C TRP A 566 3.90 -21.38 -20.00
N MET A 567 4.05 -20.61 -18.92
CA MET A 567 3.02 -20.46 -17.88
C MET A 567 1.71 -19.89 -18.45
N LYS A 568 1.78 -18.89 -19.32
CA LYS A 568 0.62 -18.31 -20.00
C LYS A 568 -0.12 -19.36 -20.85
N GLN A 569 0.62 -20.19 -21.59
CA GLN A 569 0.05 -21.29 -22.35
C GLN A 569 -0.62 -22.34 -21.44
N GLN A 570 0.00 -22.73 -20.33
CA GLN A 570 -0.57 -23.69 -19.39
C GLN A 570 -1.88 -23.18 -18.76
N ARG A 571 -1.92 -21.89 -18.37
CA ARG A 571 -3.14 -21.25 -17.84
C ARG A 571 -4.27 -21.24 -18.87
N ALA A 572 -3.96 -20.91 -20.14
CA ALA A 572 -4.92 -20.90 -21.23
C ALA A 572 -5.51 -22.31 -21.48
N GLN A 573 -4.66 -23.35 -21.50
CA GLN A 573 -5.07 -24.74 -21.64
C GLN A 573 -5.95 -25.20 -20.47
N SER A 574 -5.57 -24.87 -19.24
CA SER A 574 -6.35 -25.20 -18.05
C SER A 574 -7.72 -24.53 -18.02
N LYS A 575 -7.82 -23.31 -18.53
CA LYS A 575 -9.09 -22.58 -18.65
C LYS A 575 -9.99 -23.21 -19.73
N ALA A 576 -9.42 -23.57 -20.86
CA ALA A 576 -10.16 -24.26 -21.95
C ALA A 576 -10.65 -25.67 -21.55
N ALA A 577 -9.89 -26.38 -20.70
CA ALA A 577 -10.30 -27.69 -20.20
C ALA A 577 -11.41 -27.66 -19.14
N LYS A 578 -11.69 -26.49 -18.56
CA LYS A 578 -12.78 -26.28 -17.57
C LYS A 578 -14.08 -25.73 -18.19
N GLN A 579 -14.04 -25.29 -19.43
CA GLN A 579 -15.19 -24.94 -20.27
C GLN A 579 -15.68 -26.14 -21.07
#